data_59f1d69a4d28b26367151503da6ef739
#
_entry.id   59f1d69a4d28b26367151503da6ef739
#
_cell.length_a   1.000
_cell.length_b   1.000
_cell.length_c   1.000
_cell.angle_alpha   90.00
_cell.angle_beta   90.00
_cell.angle_gamma   90.00
#
_symmetry.space_group_name_H-M   'P 1'
#
loop_
_entity.id
_entity.type
_entity.pdbx_description
1 polymer ?
#
loop_
_entity_poly.entity_id
_entity_poly.type
_entity_poly.pdbx_seq_one_letter_code
_entity_poly.pdbx_strand_id
1 'polypeptide(L)'
;IMYEKNYGRVVFTSSVSGILGSFGQANYGAAKMGMVGLMNNLSREGASHNIHTNCLSPGAATRMTASVPGSSIDVDNPDEGNHPGLVSPAILYLASEDAPNGRIIQAAGGRFASDAVYSNAGVDLGSDATEEDFLGRVDDVLDLSEAELKTQFWK
;
A
#
# COMPACT_ATOMS: atom_id res chain seq x y z
N ILE A 1 11.09 -21.66 -8.88
CA ILE A 1 9.99 -22.52 -8.36
C ILE A 1 8.62 -21.96 -8.76
N MET A 2 8.24 -20.71 -8.39
CA MET A 2 6.91 -20.16 -8.74
C MET A 2 6.72 -20.05 -10.25
N TYR A 3 7.70 -19.57 -10.99
CA TYR A 3 7.70 -19.52 -12.46
C TYR A 3 7.49 -20.88 -13.11
N GLU A 4 8.23 -21.89 -12.66
CA GLU A 4 8.14 -23.27 -13.17
C GLU A 4 6.77 -23.89 -12.91
N LYS A 5 6.15 -23.55 -11.75
CA LYS A 5 4.81 -24.03 -11.38
C LYS A 5 3.69 -23.24 -12.02
N ASN A 6 3.99 -22.08 -12.61
CA ASN A 6 3.01 -21.12 -13.09
C ASN A 6 1.96 -20.76 -12.03
N TYR A 7 2.43 -20.62 -10.79
CA TYR A 7 1.61 -20.29 -9.63
C TYR A 7 2.46 -19.71 -8.50
N GLY A 8 1.99 -18.62 -7.90
CA GLY A 8 2.60 -18.02 -6.71
C GLY A 8 1.70 -16.99 -6.04
N ARG A 9 1.85 -16.88 -4.73
CA ARG A 9 1.21 -15.83 -3.91
C ARG A 9 2.26 -15.23 -3.01
N VAL A 10 2.46 -13.93 -3.14
CA VAL A 10 3.44 -13.16 -2.36
C VAL A 10 2.69 -12.06 -1.62
N VAL A 11 2.88 -11.99 -0.32
CA VAL A 11 2.27 -10.94 0.51
C VAL A 11 3.37 -10.21 1.28
N PHE A 12 3.58 -8.93 0.96
CA PHE A 12 4.47 -8.07 1.72
C PHE A 12 3.71 -7.37 2.84
N THR A 13 4.37 -7.22 3.98
CA THR A 13 3.82 -6.44 5.09
C THR A 13 4.27 -4.98 4.98
N SER A 14 3.35 -4.12 4.55
CA SER A 14 3.51 -2.66 4.58
C SER A 14 3.02 -2.07 5.91
N SER A 15 2.65 -0.82 5.94
CA SER A 15 2.11 -0.12 7.12
C SER A 15 1.40 1.16 6.69
N VAL A 16 0.39 1.58 7.47
CA VAL A 16 -0.22 2.91 7.35
C VAL A 16 0.85 4.01 7.44
N SER A 17 1.87 3.84 8.28
CA SER A 17 3.00 4.79 8.36
C SER A 17 3.82 4.88 7.07
N GLY A 18 3.84 3.83 6.24
CA GLY A 18 4.45 3.88 4.92
C GLY A 18 3.55 4.56 3.90
N ILE A 19 2.24 4.31 3.96
CA ILE A 19 1.26 4.77 2.97
C ILE A 19 0.88 6.23 3.20
N LEU A 20 0.58 6.60 4.45
CA LEU A 20 0.08 7.93 4.83
C LEU A 20 1.11 8.78 5.59
N GLY A 21 2.18 8.17 6.04
CA GLY A 21 3.18 8.82 6.89
C GLY A 21 2.83 8.77 8.38
N SER A 22 3.85 8.94 9.22
CA SER A 22 3.71 9.06 10.67
C SER A 22 4.88 9.85 11.24
N PHE A 23 4.62 10.78 12.16
CA PHE A 23 5.66 11.60 12.77
C PHE A 23 6.72 10.74 13.46
N GLY A 24 7.99 11.06 13.25
CA GLY A 24 9.11 10.34 13.84
C GLY A 24 9.44 8.99 13.21
N GLN A 25 8.76 8.57 12.12
CA GLN A 25 8.94 7.26 11.49
C GLN A 25 9.43 7.33 10.03
N ALA A 26 10.26 8.33 9.69
CA ALA A 26 10.71 8.54 8.31
C ALA A 26 11.41 7.30 7.71
N ASN A 27 12.35 6.67 8.44
CA ASN A 27 13.06 5.47 8.01
C ASN A 27 12.12 4.24 7.91
N TYR A 28 11.24 4.06 8.88
CA TYR A 28 10.26 2.98 8.89
C TYR A 28 9.24 3.17 7.75
N GLY A 29 8.71 4.38 7.60
CA GLY A 29 7.79 4.74 6.52
C GLY A 29 8.41 4.50 5.14
N ALA A 30 9.66 4.92 4.93
CA ALA A 30 10.38 4.66 3.69
C ALA A 30 10.52 3.16 3.40
N ALA A 31 10.91 2.36 4.40
CA ALA A 31 11.02 0.91 4.25
C ALA A 31 9.67 0.25 3.92
N LYS A 32 8.59 0.69 4.57
CA LYS A 32 7.25 0.13 4.36
C LYS A 32 6.61 0.57 3.05
N MET A 33 6.85 1.80 2.60
CA MET A 33 6.45 2.22 1.25
C MET A 33 7.30 1.54 0.16
N GLY A 34 8.56 1.23 0.45
CA GLY A 34 9.41 0.40 -0.41
C GLY A 34 8.81 -0.97 -0.72
N MET A 35 8.08 -1.59 0.24
CA MET A 35 7.34 -2.84 0.00
C MET A 35 6.21 -2.66 -1.03
N VAL A 36 5.56 -1.50 -1.04
CA VAL A 36 4.53 -1.17 -2.04
C VAL A 36 5.16 -1.01 -3.42
N GLY A 37 6.29 -0.32 -3.52
CA GLY A 37 7.04 -0.19 -4.77
C GLY A 37 7.49 -1.57 -5.32
N LEU A 38 7.98 -2.45 -4.45
CA LEU A 38 8.36 -3.81 -4.81
C LEU A 38 7.14 -4.63 -5.28
N MET A 39 6.03 -4.57 -4.54
CA MET A 39 4.77 -5.20 -4.94
C MET A 39 4.32 -4.73 -6.33
N ASN A 40 4.34 -3.43 -6.60
CA ASN A 40 3.91 -2.87 -7.87
C ASN A 40 4.70 -3.42 -9.07
N ASN A 41 6.01 -3.65 -8.90
CA ASN A 41 6.84 -4.24 -9.95
C ASN A 41 6.58 -5.75 -10.06
N LEU A 42 6.69 -6.50 -8.96
CA LEU A 42 6.53 -7.95 -8.99
C LEU A 42 5.14 -8.40 -9.42
N SER A 43 4.09 -7.63 -9.12
CA SER A 43 2.73 -7.93 -9.59
C SER A 43 2.61 -7.89 -11.12
N ARG A 44 3.40 -7.04 -11.78
CA ARG A 44 3.47 -6.96 -13.24
C ARG A 44 4.35 -8.05 -13.84
N GLU A 45 5.53 -8.24 -13.28
CA GLU A 45 6.49 -9.25 -13.73
C GLU A 45 5.94 -10.67 -13.60
N GLY A 46 5.18 -10.95 -12.53
CA GLY A 46 4.60 -12.26 -12.25
C GLY A 46 3.26 -12.55 -12.93
N ALA A 47 2.60 -11.54 -13.50
CA ALA A 47 1.21 -11.64 -13.98
C ALA A 47 1.01 -12.76 -15.03
N SER A 48 1.92 -12.89 -15.99
CA SER A 48 1.84 -13.92 -17.05
C SER A 48 2.06 -15.36 -16.55
N HIS A 49 2.52 -15.50 -15.30
CA HIS A 49 2.81 -16.77 -14.63
C HIS A 49 1.87 -17.07 -13.44
N ASN A 50 0.72 -16.39 -13.39
CA ASN A 50 -0.22 -16.53 -12.27
C ASN A 50 0.46 -16.36 -10.89
N ILE A 51 1.45 -15.46 -10.83
CA ILE A 51 2.12 -15.07 -9.59
C ILE A 51 1.55 -13.74 -9.17
N HIS A 52 0.76 -13.75 -8.11
CA HIS A 52 0.12 -12.55 -7.57
C HIS A 52 0.93 -12.02 -6.39
N THR A 53 1.19 -10.71 -6.40
CA THR A 53 1.93 -10.03 -5.34
C THR A 53 1.09 -8.89 -4.78
N ASN A 54 0.88 -8.89 -3.47
CA ASN A 54 0.05 -7.92 -2.77
C ASN A 54 0.75 -7.38 -1.52
N CYS A 55 0.23 -6.31 -0.95
CA CYS A 55 0.62 -5.79 0.35
C CYS A 55 -0.50 -5.91 1.38
N LEU A 56 -0.13 -6.27 2.61
CA LEU A 56 -0.97 -6.15 3.80
C LEU A 56 -0.44 -4.99 4.65
N SER A 57 -1.32 -4.11 5.09
CA SER A 57 -1.05 -3.07 6.09
C SER A 57 -1.83 -3.40 7.38
N PRO A 58 -1.22 -4.17 8.30
CA PRO A 58 -1.91 -4.67 9.49
C PRO A 58 -1.88 -3.66 10.63
N GLY A 59 -2.93 -3.67 11.47
CA GLY A 59 -2.97 -3.01 12.76
C GLY A 59 -3.49 -3.96 13.83
N ALA A 60 -2.70 -4.18 14.88
CA ALA A 60 -3.06 -5.07 15.99
C ALA A 60 -2.26 -4.75 17.25
N ALA A 61 -2.77 -5.17 18.41
CA ALA A 61 -2.02 -5.16 19.65
C ALA A 61 -0.95 -6.26 19.62
N THR A 62 0.31 -5.85 19.62
CA THR A 62 1.49 -6.73 19.59
C THR A 62 2.58 -6.15 20.48
N ARG A 63 3.56 -6.97 20.83
CA ARG A 63 4.77 -6.50 21.57
C ARG A 63 5.46 -5.35 20.84
N MET A 64 5.45 -5.34 19.51
CA MET A 64 6.01 -4.26 18.71
C MET A 64 5.23 -2.96 18.90
N THR A 65 3.90 -3.00 18.83
CA THR A 65 3.05 -1.81 18.99
C THR A 65 3.05 -1.30 20.43
N ALA A 66 3.16 -2.19 21.42
CA ALA A 66 3.31 -1.84 22.82
C ALA A 66 4.66 -1.18 23.14
N SER A 67 5.72 -1.47 22.38
CA SER A 67 7.05 -0.88 22.56
C SER A 67 7.17 0.57 22.03
N VAL A 68 6.15 1.08 21.33
CA VAL A 68 6.14 2.47 20.84
C VAL A 68 6.01 3.42 22.02
N PRO A 69 6.86 4.45 22.14
CA PRO A 69 6.77 5.42 23.22
C PRO A 69 5.38 6.06 23.30
N GLY A 70 4.76 6.02 24.48
CA GLY A 70 3.41 6.54 24.71
C GLY A 70 2.27 5.56 24.34
N SER A 71 2.59 4.33 23.97
CA SER A 71 1.58 3.30 23.73
C SER A 71 0.89 2.90 25.03
N SER A 72 -0.44 2.75 24.98
CA SER A 72 -1.28 2.20 26.07
C SER A 72 -1.70 0.76 25.78
N ILE A 73 -1.07 0.09 24.81
CA ILE A 73 -1.45 -1.26 24.40
C ILE A 73 -0.99 -2.27 25.45
N ASP A 74 -1.94 -3.02 26.01
CA ASP A 74 -1.70 -4.22 26.80
C ASP A 74 -1.72 -5.43 25.87
N VAL A 75 -0.59 -6.12 25.72
CA VAL A 75 -0.45 -7.29 24.84
C VAL A 75 -0.94 -8.59 25.47
N ASP A 76 -0.99 -8.64 26.79
CA ASP A 76 -1.43 -9.82 27.54
C ASP A 76 -2.97 -9.86 27.64
N ASN A 77 -3.59 -8.68 27.60
CA ASN A 77 -5.04 -8.51 27.56
C ASN A 77 -5.41 -7.51 26.45
N PRO A 78 -5.21 -7.85 25.16
CA PRO A 78 -5.60 -6.96 24.08
C PRO A 78 -7.11 -6.77 24.13
N ASP A 79 -7.54 -5.53 23.98
CA ASP A 79 -8.95 -5.26 23.79
C ASP A 79 -9.47 -6.03 22.55
N GLU A 80 -10.74 -6.46 22.59
CA GLU A 80 -11.31 -7.32 21.54
C GLU A 80 -11.15 -6.71 20.13
N GLY A 81 -11.20 -5.38 20.01
CA GLY A 81 -11.01 -4.65 18.77
C GLY A 81 -9.59 -4.63 18.25
N ASN A 82 -8.58 -4.99 19.06
CA ASN A 82 -7.16 -4.95 18.68
C ASN A 82 -6.49 -6.33 18.64
N HIS A 83 -7.27 -7.40 18.77
CA HIS A 83 -6.72 -8.76 18.75
C HIS A 83 -6.07 -9.09 17.40
N PRO A 84 -4.82 -9.64 17.37
CA PRO A 84 -4.09 -9.95 16.12
C PRO A 84 -4.84 -10.90 15.17
N GLY A 85 -5.69 -11.77 15.70
CA GLY A 85 -6.54 -12.67 14.91
C GLY A 85 -7.47 -11.95 13.93
N LEU A 86 -7.80 -10.67 14.18
CA LEU A 86 -8.64 -9.86 13.29
C LEU A 86 -7.94 -9.46 11.97
N VAL A 87 -6.62 -9.65 11.89
CA VAL A 87 -5.84 -9.45 10.66
C VAL A 87 -5.84 -10.71 9.78
N SER A 88 -6.00 -11.88 10.37
CA SER A 88 -5.87 -13.18 9.70
C SER A 88 -6.77 -13.38 8.47
N PRO A 89 -8.04 -12.93 8.45
CA PRO A 89 -8.88 -13.09 7.26
C PRO A 89 -8.28 -12.43 6.01
N ALA A 90 -7.65 -11.25 6.15
CA ALA A 90 -7.03 -10.57 5.03
C ALA A 90 -5.80 -11.33 4.49
N ILE A 91 -4.93 -11.83 5.37
CA ILE A 91 -3.74 -12.58 4.94
C ILE A 91 -4.12 -13.90 4.28
N LEU A 92 -5.12 -14.60 4.79
CA LEU A 92 -5.62 -15.84 4.20
C LEU A 92 -6.20 -15.60 2.80
N TYR A 93 -6.98 -14.53 2.62
CA TYR A 93 -7.49 -14.14 1.30
C TYR A 93 -6.35 -13.80 0.34
N LEU A 94 -5.37 -12.99 0.76
CA LEU A 94 -4.24 -12.59 -0.08
C LEU A 94 -3.31 -13.77 -0.45
N ALA A 95 -3.36 -14.87 0.29
CA ALA A 95 -2.61 -16.09 0.01
C ALA A 95 -3.44 -17.16 -0.73
N SER A 96 -4.73 -16.94 -0.95
CA SER A 96 -5.63 -17.89 -1.61
C SER A 96 -5.51 -17.89 -3.14
N GLU A 97 -6.19 -18.81 -3.80
CA GLU A 97 -6.29 -18.84 -5.26
C GLU A 97 -7.02 -17.60 -5.82
N ASP A 98 -8.01 -17.09 -5.08
CA ASP A 98 -8.82 -15.91 -5.44
C ASP A 98 -8.13 -14.58 -5.12
N ALA A 99 -6.87 -14.60 -4.66
CA ALA A 99 -6.13 -13.40 -4.32
C ALA A 99 -6.06 -12.43 -5.51
N PRO A 100 -6.28 -11.13 -5.29
CA PRO A 100 -6.06 -10.12 -6.32
C PRO A 100 -4.57 -10.02 -6.65
N ASN A 101 -4.22 -9.20 -7.64
CA ASN A 101 -2.83 -8.88 -7.94
C ASN A 101 -2.60 -7.37 -7.87
N GLY A 102 -1.53 -6.93 -7.20
CA GLY A 102 -1.14 -5.52 -7.08
C GLY A 102 -2.06 -4.69 -6.17
N ARG A 103 -2.53 -5.27 -5.06
CA ARG A 103 -3.42 -4.57 -4.12
C ARG A 103 -2.77 -4.36 -2.75
N ILE A 104 -3.16 -3.27 -2.12
CA ILE A 104 -2.82 -2.98 -0.73
C ILE A 104 -4.09 -3.14 0.09
N ILE A 105 -4.08 -4.02 1.08
CA ILE A 105 -5.21 -4.22 2.00
C ILE A 105 -4.79 -3.77 3.39
N GLN A 106 -5.55 -2.85 3.97
CA GLN A 106 -5.51 -2.54 5.40
C GLN A 106 -6.38 -3.53 6.16
N ALA A 107 -5.91 -3.99 7.30
CA ALA A 107 -6.67 -4.88 8.19
C ALA A 107 -6.37 -4.53 9.65
N ALA A 108 -7.33 -3.93 10.34
CA ALA A 108 -7.20 -3.53 11.74
C ALA A 108 -8.57 -3.51 12.42
N GLY A 109 -8.66 -4.07 13.62
CA GLY A 109 -9.87 -4.00 14.44
C GLY A 109 -11.13 -4.54 13.76
N GLY A 110 -11.00 -5.57 12.92
CA GLY A 110 -12.12 -6.12 12.16
C GLY A 110 -12.57 -5.26 10.98
N ARG A 111 -11.89 -4.13 10.71
CA ARG A 111 -12.12 -3.29 9.51
C ARG A 111 -11.11 -3.64 8.43
N PHE A 112 -11.59 -3.67 7.20
CA PHE A 112 -10.78 -3.92 6.02
C PHE A 112 -11.01 -2.79 5.01
N ALA A 113 -9.91 -2.30 4.41
CA ALA A 113 -9.95 -1.27 3.39
C ALA A 113 -8.87 -1.54 2.33
N SER A 114 -8.98 -0.92 1.18
CA SER A 114 -7.94 -0.96 0.14
C SER A 114 -7.36 0.43 -0.06
N ASP A 115 -6.03 0.53 -0.12
CA ASP A 115 -5.33 1.73 -0.53
C ASP A 115 -4.94 1.64 -2.00
N ALA A 116 -4.86 2.79 -2.67
CA ALA A 116 -4.49 2.87 -4.05
C ALA A 116 -3.84 4.24 -4.37
N VAL A 117 -3.12 4.30 -5.48
CA VAL A 117 -2.52 5.55 -5.98
C VAL A 117 -3.45 6.14 -7.03
N TYR A 118 -3.79 7.40 -6.86
CA TYR A 118 -4.59 8.17 -7.80
C TYR A 118 -3.75 9.30 -8.40
N SER A 119 -4.05 9.68 -9.62
CA SER A 119 -3.50 10.86 -10.28
C SER A 119 -4.56 11.51 -11.15
N ASN A 120 -4.52 12.83 -11.28
CA ASN A 120 -5.29 13.54 -12.29
C ASN A 120 -4.69 13.33 -13.70
N ALA A 121 -5.32 13.89 -14.71
CA ALA A 121 -4.85 13.82 -16.09
C ALA A 121 -3.53 14.59 -16.30
N GLY A 122 -3.22 15.53 -15.41
CA GLY A 122 -2.11 16.46 -15.56
C GLY A 122 -2.37 17.56 -16.58
N VAL A 123 -1.37 18.41 -16.79
CA VAL A 123 -1.37 19.44 -17.84
C VAL A 123 -0.22 19.19 -18.79
N ASP A 124 -0.46 19.34 -20.08
CA ASP A 124 0.58 19.30 -21.10
C ASP A 124 0.96 20.73 -21.47
N LEU A 125 2.19 21.10 -21.23
CA LEU A 125 2.73 22.44 -21.52
C LEU A 125 3.65 22.42 -22.77
N GLY A 126 3.80 21.25 -23.41
CA GLY A 126 4.67 21.10 -24.58
C GLY A 126 6.16 21.02 -24.24
N SER A 127 6.97 20.86 -25.29
CA SER A 127 8.43 20.65 -25.15
C SER A 127 9.22 21.90 -24.73
N ASP A 128 8.65 23.08 -24.92
CA ASP A 128 9.30 24.39 -24.68
C ASP A 128 8.81 25.04 -23.37
N ALA A 129 8.15 24.22 -22.50
CA ALA A 129 7.60 24.69 -21.25
C ALA A 129 8.64 25.36 -20.34
N THR A 130 8.29 26.52 -19.85
CA THR A 130 9.08 27.32 -18.92
C THR A 130 8.60 27.15 -17.47
N GLU A 131 9.38 27.64 -16.51
CA GLU A 131 8.95 27.73 -15.12
C GLU A 131 7.68 28.59 -14.95
N GLU A 132 7.60 29.69 -15.71
CA GLU A 132 6.45 30.59 -15.67
C GLU A 132 5.18 29.90 -16.20
N ASP A 133 5.27 29.12 -17.26
CA ASP A 133 4.16 28.33 -17.78
C ASP A 133 3.67 27.29 -16.75
N PHE A 134 4.60 26.61 -16.07
CA PHE A 134 4.26 25.69 -15.00
C PHE A 134 3.57 26.38 -13.82
N LEU A 135 4.13 27.49 -13.34
CA LEU A 135 3.56 28.28 -12.23
C LEU A 135 2.16 28.80 -12.56
N GLY A 136 1.91 29.16 -13.84
CA GLY A 136 0.59 29.58 -14.31
C GLY A 136 -0.47 28.48 -14.30
N ARG A 137 -0.07 27.20 -14.15
CA ARG A 137 -0.96 26.03 -14.19
C ARG A 137 -0.82 25.13 -12.94
N VAL A 138 -0.12 25.60 -11.91
CA VAL A 138 0.16 24.80 -10.71
C VAL A 138 -1.11 24.32 -9.99
N ASP A 139 -2.15 25.15 -9.97
CA ASP A 139 -3.43 24.79 -9.33
C ASP A 139 -4.11 23.62 -10.07
N ASP A 140 -4.05 23.59 -11.40
CA ASP A 140 -4.57 22.47 -12.20
C ASP A 140 -3.75 21.20 -11.99
N VAL A 141 -2.42 21.32 -11.83
CA VAL A 141 -1.53 20.18 -11.52
C VAL A 141 -1.85 19.58 -10.16
N LEU A 142 -2.21 20.41 -9.19
CA LEU A 142 -2.50 19.98 -7.80
C LEU A 142 -3.96 19.58 -7.59
N ASP A 143 -4.86 19.87 -8.52
CA ASP A 143 -6.27 19.50 -8.41
C ASP A 143 -6.45 17.98 -8.61
N LEU A 144 -6.87 17.29 -7.55
CA LEU A 144 -7.17 15.87 -7.55
C LEU A 144 -8.68 15.57 -7.55
N SER A 145 -9.54 16.56 -7.79
CA SER A 145 -11.00 16.39 -7.76
C SER A 145 -11.50 15.33 -8.76
N GLU A 146 -10.83 15.21 -9.91
CA GLU A 146 -11.12 14.23 -10.96
C GLU A 146 -10.01 13.16 -11.07
N ALA A 147 -9.30 12.89 -9.98
CA ALA A 147 -8.22 11.91 -9.98
C ALA A 147 -8.75 10.48 -10.18
N GLU A 148 -8.05 9.72 -11.02
CA GLU A 148 -8.36 8.34 -11.35
C GLU A 148 -7.32 7.36 -10.78
N LEU A 149 -7.76 6.13 -10.57
CA LEU A 149 -6.86 5.03 -10.17
C LEU A 149 -5.81 4.78 -11.25
N LYS A 150 -4.54 5.01 -10.91
CA LYS A 150 -3.44 4.75 -11.83
C LYS A 150 -2.91 3.32 -11.68
N THR A 151 -2.96 2.61 -12.79
CA THR A 151 -2.42 1.26 -12.93
C THR A 151 -1.25 1.21 -13.91
N GLN A 152 -0.99 2.29 -14.64
CA GLN A 152 0.09 2.40 -15.64
C GLN A 152 0.66 3.83 -15.66
N PHE A 153 1.88 3.99 -16.17
CA PHE A 153 2.42 5.29 -16.51
C PHE A 153 1.61 5.96 -17.64
N TRP A 154 1.78 7.26 -17.79
CA TRP A 154 1.24 8.01 -18.94
C TRP A 154 1.70 7.34 -20.24
N LYS A 155 0.77 7.26 -21.16
CA LYS A 155 1.10 6.92 -22.54
C LYS A 155 1.34 8.19 -23.32
#